data_27c9fc5e1570f36137cc2ec3a1e3162c
#
_entry.id   27c9fc5e1570f36137cc2ec3a1e3162c
#
_cell.length_a   1.000
_cell.length_b   1.000
_cell.length_c   1.000
_cell.angle_alpha   90.00
_cell.angle_beta   90.00
_cell.angle_gamma   90.00
#
_symmetry.space_group_name_H-M   'P 1'
#
loop_
_entity.id
_entity.type
_entity.pdbx_description
1 polymer ?
#
loop_
_entity_poly.entity_id
_entity_poly.type
_entity_poly.pdbx_seq_one_letter_code
_entity_poly.pdbx_strand_id
1 'polypeptide(L)'
;MDGSSNKAVDNAVSMSDLFANRKVAVFGVPAPFTGTCTNAHVPGYKKHADTFKAVGVDEVVCYSYACPYAHFNWANNMKVDLSKISFLADPTGEFAKAFGLTVDYSETSLLERSMRFSMIVDNGTVTSFQIVDDAEGDAELLLSQV
;
A
#
# COMPACT_ATOMS: atom_id res chain seq x y z
N MET A 1 9.98 1.04 -3.53
CA MET A 1 10.97 1.91 -2.84
C MET A 1 10.30 2.64 -1.67
N ASP A 2 10.98 2.79 -0.58
CA ASP A 2 10.43 3.46 0.60
C ASP A 2 10.65 5.00 0.61
N GLY A 3 11.40 5.55 -0.32
CA GLY A 3 11.62 7.00 -0.45
C GLY A 3 12.47 7.65 0.65
N SER A 4 13.05 6.87 1.54
CA SER A 4 13.88 7.38 2.65
C SER A 4 15.31 7.71 2.25
N SER A 5 15.75 7.26 1.08
CA SER A 5 17.10 7.46 0.54
C SER A 5 17.05 7.94 -0.91
N ASN A 6 18.05 8.72 -1.31
CA ASN A 6 18.21 9.16 -2.71
C ASN A 6 18.81 8.08 -3.62
N LYS A 7 19.13 6.90 -3.10
CA LYS A 7 19.67 5.79 -3.87
C LYS A 7 18.68 4.65 -3.95
N ALA A 8 18.21 4.34 -5.13
CA ALA A 8 17.26 3.25 -5.36
C ALA A 8 17.77 1.90 -4.83
N VAL A 9 19.07 1.62 -4.97
CA VAL A 9 19.66 0.37 -4.52
C VAL A 9 19.61 0.19 -2.99
N ASP A 10 19.59 1.29 -2.24
CA ASP A 10 19.60 1.24 -0.77
C ASP A 10 18.20 1.01 -0.17
N ASN A 11 17.14 1.32 -0.93
CA ASN A 11 15.76 1.26 -0.45
C ASN A 11 14.79 0.51 -1.38
N ALA A 12 15.30 -0.18 -2.38
CA ALA A 12 14.50 -1.05 -3.23
C ALA A 12 14.15 -2.35 -2.49
N VAL A 13 12.90 -2.76 -2.61
CA VAL A 13 12.39 -4.01 -2.04
C VAL A 13 11.88 -4.87 -3.19
N SER A 14 12.40 -6.10 -3.31
CA SER A 14 11.86 -7.06 -4.27
C SER A 14 10.56 -7.67 -3.78
N MET A 15 9.66 -8.03 -4.69
CA MET A 15 8.42 -8.73 -4.33
C MET A 15 8.72 -10.08 -3.68
N SER A 16 9.76 -10.79 -4.16
CA SER A 16 10.18 -12.06 -3.57
C SER A 16 10.56 -11.91 -2.11
N ASP A 17 11.38 -10.91 -1.78
CA ASP A 17 11.81 -10.67 -0.39
C ASP A 17 10.66 -10.19 0.50
N LEU A 18 9.76 -9.37 -0.08
CA LEU A 18 8.60 -8.86 0.67
C LEU A 18 7.66 -9.99 1.10
N PHE A 19 7.41 -10.95 0.22
CA PHE A 19 6.34 -11.95 0.40
C PHE A 19 6.82 -13.34 0.82
N ALA A 20 8.10 -13.68 0.64
CA ALA A 20 8.58 -15.03 0.94
C ALA A 20 8.51 -15.35 2.44
N ASN A 21 7.87 -16.46 2.79
CA ASN A 21 7.72 -16.95 4.16
C ASN A 21 7.08 -15.95 5.13
N ARG A 22 6.23 -15.06 4.61
CA ARG A 22 5.58 -14.00 5.38
C ARG A 22 4.12 -13.88 5.01
N LYS A 23 3.32 -13.40 5.96
CA LYS A 23 1.96 -12.97 5.71
C LYS A 23 1.93 -11.44 5.69
N VAL A 24 1.57 -10.86 4.55
CA VAL A 24 1.61 -9.42 4.32
C VAL A 24 0.23 -8.92 3.92
N ALA A 25 -0.25 -7.88 4.59
CA ALA A 25 -1.43 -7.14 4.19
C ALA A 25 -0.99 -5.94 3.34
N VAL A 26 -1.51 -5.83 2.13
CA VAL A 26 -1.21 -4.72 1.21
C VAL A 26 -2.49 -3.95 0.92
N PHE A 27 -2.45 -2.64 1.06
CA PHE A 27 -3.48 -1.77 0.53
C PHE A 27 -2.88 -0.77 -0.46
N GLY A 28 -3.49 -0.68 -1.62
CA GLY A 28 -3.04 0.18 -2.70
C GLY A 28 -3.89 1.45 -2.79
N VAL A 29 -3.22 2.57 -2.94
CA VAL A 29 -3.87 3.89 -3.09
C VAL A 29 -3.51 4.51 -4.43
N PRO A 30 -4.43 5.25 -5.08
CA PRO A 30 -4.16 5.91 -6.36
C PRO A 30 -3.02 6.92 -6.30
N ALA A 31 -2.96 7.77 -5.27
CA ALA A 31 -1.91 8.78 -5.18
C ALA A 31 -1.74 9.32 -3.75
N PRO A 32 -0.50 9.64 -3.34
CA PRO A 32 -0.25 10.36 -2.11
C PRO A 32 -0.87 11.77 -2.14
N PHE A 33 -1.19 12.31 -0.97
CA PHE A 33 -1.77 13.64 -0.74
C PHE A 33 -3.17 13.87 -1.32
N THR A 34 -3.82 12.87 -1.89
CA THR A 34 -5.19 12.98 -2.39
C THR A 34 -6.22 12.76 -1.29
N GLY A 35 -7.46 13.27 -1.49
CA GLY A 35 -8.46 13.35 -0.44
C GLY A 35 -8.84 12.03 0.23
N THR A 36 -9.36 11.07 -0.53
CA THR A 36 -9.81 9.77 0.00
C THR A 36 -8.65 8.94 0.57
N CYS A 37 -7.49 8.95 -0.09
CA CYS A 37 -6.31 8.25 0.39
C CYS A 37 -5.87 8.76 1.76
N THR A 38 -5.88 10.09 1.95
CA THR A 38 -5.44 10.76 3.17
C THR A 38 -6.48 10.70 4.29
N ASN A 39 -7.76 10.90 3.97
CA ASN A 39 -8.80 11.13 4.97
C ASN A 39 -9.61 9.88 5.32
N ALA A 40 -9.57 8.83 4.49
CA ALA A 40 -10.35 7.62 4.70
C ALA A 40 -9.52 6.34 4.71
N HIS A 41 -8.69 6.08 3.69
CA HIS A 41 -8.04 4.79 3.52
C HIS A 41 -6.89 4.56 4.52
N VAL A 42 -5.88 5.44 4.52
CA VAL A 42 -4.73 5.33 5.44
C VAL A 42 -5.14 5.39 6.90
N PRO A 43 -6.06 6.28 7.35
CA PRO A 43 -6.48 6.32 8.75
C PRO A 43 -7.03 5.01 9.28
N GLY A 44 -7.78 4.26 8.47
CA GLY A 44 -8.27 2.93 8.84
C GLY A 44 -7.14 1.95 9.17
N TYR A 45 -6.11 1.91 8.34
CA TYR A 45 -4.94 1.05 8.58
C TYR A 45 -4.08 1.53 9.75
N LYS A 46 -3.94 2.83 9.95
CA LYS A 46 -3.28 3.37 11.16
C LYS A 46 -3.95 2.90 12.45
N LYS A 47 -5.27 2.94 12.47
CA LYS A 47 -6.08 2.51 13.61
C LYS A 47 -5.92 1.01 13.90
N HIS A 48 -5.79 0.19 12.87
CA HIS A 48 -5.80 -1.28 12.97
C HIS A 48 -4.41 -1.92 12.82
N ALA A 49 -3.32 -1.17 12.69
CA ALA A 49 -1.98 -1.72 12.46
C ALA A 49 -1.56 -2.74 13.52
N ASP A 50 -1.78 -2.45 14.79
CA ASP A 50 -1.45 -3.38 15.88
C ASP A 50 -2.35 -4.62 15.86
N THR A 51 -3.60 -4.49 15.44
CA THR A 51 -4.53 -5.61 15.32
C THR A 51 -4.11 -6.56 14.22
N PHE A 52 -3.66 -6.06 13.07
CA PHE A 52 -3.09 -6.90 12.01
C PHE A 52 -1.91 -7.74 12.51
N LYS A 53 -1.01 -7.12 13.25
CA LYS A 53 0.12 -7.83 13.86
C LYS A 53 -0.33 -8.90 14.86
N ALA A 54 -1.31 -8.59 15.69
CA ALA A 54 -1.85 -9.51 16.70
C ALA A 54 -2.50 -10.77 16.08
N VAL A 55 -3.04 -10.67 14.86
CA VAL A 55 -3.65 -11.81 14.15
C VAL A 55 -2.69 -12.53 13.19
N GLY A 56 -1.40 -12.25 13.26
CA GLY A 56 -0.35 -12.99 12.55
C GLY A 56 0.09 -12.37 11.22
N VAL A 57 -0.27 -11.13 10.93
CA VAL A 57 0.27 -10.39 9.79
C VAL A 57 1.66 -9.85 10.15
N ASP A 58 2.66 -10.22 9.36
CA ASP A 58 4.05 -9.81 9.60
C ASP A 58 4.33 -8.37 9.21
N GLU A 59 3.66 -7.88 8.16
CA GLU A 59 3.84 -6.51 7.67
C GLU A 59 2.55 -5.98 7.04
N VAL A 60 2.26 -4.70 7.28
CA VAL A 60 1.23 -3.95 6.56
C VAL A 60 1.93 -2.98 5.61
N VAL A 61 1.54 -3.00 4.34
CA VAL A 61 2.16 -2.21 3.27
C VAL A 61 1.13 -1.28 2.64
N CYS A 62 1.44 0.00 2.58
CA CYS A 62 0.76 0.97 1.74
C CYS A 62 1.49 1.07 0.40
N TYR A 63 0.86 0.61 -0.66
CA TYR A 63 1.39 0.64 -2.02
C TYR A 63 0.83 1.84 -2.80
N SER A 64 1.69 2.44 -3.64
CA SER A 64 1.24 3.43 -4.62
C SER A 64 2.10 3.40 -5.88
N TYR A 65 1.47 3.46 -7.05
CA TYR A 65 2.14 3.75 -8.32
C TYR A 65 2.39 5.26 -8.37
N ALA A 66 3.48 5.69 -7.76
CA ALA A 66 3.78 7.10 -7.52
C ALA A 66 5.28 7.34 -7.28
N CYS A 67 5.65 8.59 -7.15
CA CYS A 67 7.00 8.99 -6.76
C CYS A 67 7.30 8.53 -5.33
N PRO A 68 8.41 7.79 -5.11
CA PRO A 68 8.78 7.30 -3.77
C PRO A 68 8.94 8.41 -2.74
N TYR A 69 9.51 9.53 -3.14
CA TYR A 69 9.73 10.66 -2.23
C TYR A 69 8.44 11.33 -1.82
N ALA A 70 7.49 11.48 -2.74
CA ALA A 70 6.16 11.99 -2.42
C ALA A 70 5.43 11.04 -1.47
N HIS A 71 5.50 9.74 -1.70
CA HIS A 71 4.86 8.73 -0.89
C HIS A 71 5.42 8.69 0.53
N PHE A 72 6.74 8.75 0.68
CA PHE A 72 7.42 8.81 1.97
C PHE A 72 7.07 10.10 2.75
N ASN A 73 7.15 11.26 2.10
CA ASN A 73 6.84 12.53 2.74
C ASN A 73 5.35 12.64 3.12
N TRP A 74 4.47 12.03 2.35
CA TRP A 74 3.06 11.93 2.69
C TRP A 74 2.84 11.13 3.98
N ALA A 75 3.51 9.98 4.12
CA ALA A 75 3.47 9.19 5.34
C ALA A 75 3.93 10.02 6.57
N ASN A 76 5.03 10.74 6.42
CA ASN A 76 5.53 11.63 7.48
C ASN A 76 4.55 12.76 7.81
N ASN A 77 3.95 13.37 6.80
CA ASN A 77 2.94 14.43 6.99
C ASN A 77 1.71 13.92 7.76
N MET A 78 1.28 12.68 7.49
CA MET A 78 0.20 12.03 8.21
C MET A 78 0.62 11.45 9.57
N LYS A 79 1.89 11.59 9.96
CA LYS A 79 2.43 11.02 11.20
C LYS A 79 2.21 9.51 11.32
N VAL A 80 2.44 8.78 10.23
CA VAL A 80 2.38 7.33 10.23
C VAL A 80 3.62 6.78 10.93
N ASP A 81 3.41 5.80 11.80
CA ASP A 81 4.51 5.02 12.37
C ASP A 81 5.02 4.01 11.33
N LEU A 82 6.15 4.33 10.69
CA LEU A 82 6.73 3.51 9.63
C LEU A 82 7.31 2.17 10.13
N SER A 83 7.39 1.97 11.44
CA SER A 83 7.69 0.65 12.00
C SER A 83 6.48 -0.29 12.00
N LYS A 84 5.28 0.24 11.81
CA LYS A 84 4.01 -0.50 11.79
C LYS A 84 3.40 -0.65 10.41
N ILE A 85 3.58 0.36 9.54
CA ILE A 85 3.09 0.36 8.16
C ILE A 85 4.21 0.82 7.26
N SER A 86 4.64 -0.05 6.35
CA SER A 86 5.64 0.28 5.32
C SER A 86 4.98 1.02 4.16
N PHE A 87 5.57 2.13 3.74
CA PHE A 87 5.10 2.88 2.56
C PHE A 87 6.04 2.58 1.40
N LEU A 88 5.57 1.77 0.45
CA LEU A 88 6.35 1.34 -0.71
C LEU A 88 5.74 1.90 -2.00
N ALA A 89 6.52 2.68 -2.71
CA ALA A 89 6.13 3.23 -4.00
C ALA A 89 6.73 2.45 -5.16
N ASP A 90 5.96 2.39 -6.23
CA ASP A 90 6.31 1.76 -7.50
C ASP A 90 6.38 2.85 -8.58
N PRO A 91 7.55 3.45 -8.84
CA PRO A 91 7.64 4.63 -9.69
C PRO A 91 7.33 4.36 -11.18
N THR A 92 7.51 3.13 -11.63
CA THR A 92 7.23 2.73 -13.02
C THR A 92 5.92 1.99 -13.18
N GLY A 93 5.25 1.64 -12.08
CA GLY A 93 3.99 0.91 -12.11
C GLY A 93 4.10 -0.57 -12.47
N GLU A 94 5.28 -1.17 -12.35
CA GLU A 94 5.50 -2.58 -12.74
C GLU A 94 4.53 -3.53 -12.06
N PHE A 95 4.35 -3.38 -10.75
CA PHE A 95 3.42 -4.22 -10.00
C PHE A 95 1.97 -4.02 -10.45
N ALA A 96 1.51 -2.77 -10.53
CA ALA A 96 0.14 -2.46 -10.95
C ALA A 96 -0.14 -2.96 -12.37
N LYS A 97 0.80 -2.80 -13.29
CA LYS A 97 0.69 -3.28 -14.67
C LYS A 97 0.64 -4.81 -14.73
N ALA A 98 1.49 -5.50 -13.97
CA ALA A 98 1.55 -6.95 -13.95
C ALA A 98 0.25 -7.57 -13.43
N PHE A 99 -0.44 -6.92 -12.51
CA PHE A 99 -1.70 -7.40 -11.92
C PHE A 99 -2.95 -6.80 -12.58
N GLY A 100 -2.81 -5.98 -13.64
CA GLY A 100 -3.96 -5.36 -14.32
C GLY A 100 -4.69 -4.34 -13.46
N LEU A 101 -3.99 -3.66 -12.56
CA LEU A 101 -4.56 -2.72 -11.59
C LEU A 101 -4.41 -1.25 -11.99
N THR A 102 -4.05 -0.96 -13.24
CA THR A 102 -3.86 0.40 -13.71
C THR A 102 -5.18 1.06 -14.10
N VAL A 103 -5.29 2.36 -13.82
CA VAL A 103 -6.43 3.22 -14.18
C VAL A 103 -5.89 4.55 -14.69
N ASP A 104 -6.55 5.09 -15.71
CA ASP A 104 -6.29 6.43 -16.22
C ASP A 104 -7.10 7.46 -15.42
N TYR A 105 -6.38 8.27 -14.65
CA TYR A 105 -6.93 9.41 -13.91
C TYR A 105 -6.53 10.75 -14.55
N SER A 106 -6.43 10.81 -15.87
CA SER A 106 -6.03 12.04 -16.60
C SER A 106 -6.98 13.21 -16.34
N GLU A 107 -8.27 12.96 -16.12
CA GLU A 107 -9.26 14.01 -15.81
C GLU A 107 -8.95 14.75 -14.50
N THR A 108 -8.25 14.10 -13.58
CA THR A 108 -7.80 14.70 -12.31
C THR A 108 -6.32 15.06 -12.31
N SER A 109 -5.69 15.05 -13.49
CA SER A 109 -4.26 15.33 -13.68
C SER A 109 -3.30 14.34 -12.97
N LEU A 110 -3.78 13.16 -12.62
CA LEU A 110 -2.97 12.12 -12.00
C LEU A 110 -2.37 11.15 -13.02
N LEU A 111 -2.89 11.14 -14.25
CA LEU A 111 -2.50 10.22 -15.32
C LEU A 111 -2.72 8.76 -14.93
N GLU A 112 -1.87 7.84 -15.41
CA GLU A 112 -1.96 6.43 -15.05
C GLU A 112 -1.51 6.19 -13.60
N ARG A 113 -2.35 5.55 -12.83
CA ARG A 113 -2.13 5.18 -11.43
C ARG A 113 -2.66 3.79 -11.16
N SER A 114 -2.50 3.33 -9.92
CA SER A 114 -3.13 2.11 -9.44
C SER A 114 -4.60 2.35 -9.06
N MET A 115 -5.44 1.35 -9.28
CA MET A 115 -6.74 1.26 -8.61
C MET A 115 -6.54 1.22 -7.10
N ARG A 116 -7.59 1.55 -6.35
CA ARG A 116 -7.66 1.31 -4.92
C ARG A 116 -7.97 -0.17 -4.70
N PHE A 117 -7.09 -0.87 -3.99
CA PHE A 117 -7.27 -2.30 -3.71
C PHE A 117 -6.73 -2.65 -2.33
N SER A 118 -7.09 -3.83 -1.84
CA SER A 118 -6.43 -4.46 -0.70
C SER A 118 -6.29 -5.96 -0.89
N MET A 119 -5.30 -6.56 -0.28
CA MET A 119 -5.04 -7.99 -0.38
C MET A 119 -4.25 -8.53 0.81
N ILE A 120 -4.42 -9.83 1.04
CA ILE A 120 -3.53 -10.62 1.90
C ILE A 120 -2.69 -11.52 1.01
N VAL A 121 -1.39 -11.52 1.25
CA VAL A 121 -0.43 -12.41 0.60
C VAL A 121 0.21 -13.30 1.67
N ASP A 122 0.03 -14.59 1.57
CA ASP A 122 0.60 -15.57 2.49
C ASP A 122 1.64 -16.42 1.76
N ASN A 123 2.89 -16.27 2.14
CA ASN A 123 4.04 -16.96 1.51
C ASN A 123 4.01 -16.87 -0.04
N GLY A 124 3.83 -15.66 -0.55
CA GLY A 124 3.82 -15.39 -1.99
C GLY A 124 2.51 -15.74 -2.72
N THR A 125 1.51 -16.25 -2.02
CA THR A 125 0.19 -16.57 -2.57
C THR A 125 -0.85 -15.57 -2.11
N VAL A 126 -1.57 -14.95 -3.05
CA VAL A 126 -2.70 -14.07 -2.72
C VAL A 126 -3.86 -14.92 -2.20
N THR A 127 -4.19 -14.76 -0.92
CA THR A 127 -5.28 -15.49 -0.27
C THR A 127 -6.57 -14.69 -0.18
N SER A 128 -6.47 -13.38 -0.29
CA SER A 128 -7.61 -12.47 -0.34
C SER A 128 -7.27 -11.27 -1.22
N PHE A 129 -8.21 -10.83 -2.04
CA PHE A 129 -8.05 -9.66 -2.91
C PHE A 129 -9.40 -8.98 -3.13
N GLN A 130 -9.40 -7.65 -3.12
CA GLN A 130 -10.58 -6.84 -3.43
C GLN A 130 -10.22 -5.49 -4.05
N ILE A 131 -11.05 -5.04 -4.97
CA ILE A 131 -11.09 -3.63 -5.39
C ILE A 131 -11.91 -2.89 -4.33
N VAL A 132 -11.37 -1.80 -3.82
CA VAL A 132 -11.93 -1.10 -2.66
C VAL A 132 -12.83 0.04 -3.11
N ASP A 133 -14.13 -0.07 -2.80
CA ASP A 133 -15.11 1.00 -2.98
C ASP A 133 -15.31 1.79 -1.68
N ASP A 134 -15.31 1.12 -0.54
CA ASP A 134 -15.39 1.72 0.80
C ASP A 134 -14.00 1.80 1.44
N ALA A 135 -13.30 2.90 1.21
CA ALA A 135 -11.96 3.11 1.73
C ALA A 135 -11.91 3.18 3.27
N GLU A 136 -12.95 3.71 3.91
CA GLU A 136 -13.01 3.85 5.36
C GLU A 136 -13.14 2.49 6.05
N GLY A 137 -13.94 1.59 5.50
CA GLY A 137 -14.20 0.26 6.06
C GLY A 137 -13.20 -0.82 5.62
N ASP A 138 -12.30 -0.52 4.69
CA ASP A 138 -11.43 -1.52 4.07
C ASP A 138 -10.52 -2.26 5.05
N ALA A 139 -9.92 -1.56 6.01
CA ALA A 139 -9.02 -2.19 6.98
C ALA A 139 -9.74 -3.22 7.85
N GLU A 140 -10.97 -2.93 8.28
CA GLU A 140 -11.78 -3.88 9.06
C GLU A 140 -12.20 -5.08 8.21
N LEU A 141 -12.58 -4.83 6.96
CA LEU A 141 -12.92 -5.91 6.02
C LEU A 141 -11.72 -6.82 5.76
N LEU A 142 -10.56 -6.25 5.50
CA LEU A 142 -9.34 -7.05 5.24
C LEU A 142 -8.93 -7.84 6.49
N LEU A 143 -9.03 -7.27 7.68
CA LEU A 143 -8.80 -7.98 8.95
C LEU A 143 -9.68 -9.21 9.11
N SER A 144 -10.93 -9.14 8.68
CA SER A 144 -11.86 -10.26 8.75
C SER A 144 -11.47 -11.44 7.85
N GLN A 145 -10.57 -11.20 6.91
CA GLN A 145 -10.13 -12.17 5.90
C GLN A 145 -8.74 -12.78 6.18
N VAL A 146 -8.10 -12.33 7.24
CA VAL A 146 -6.77 -12.85 7.64
C VAL A 146 -6.85 -14.31 8.12
#